data_f2967519128dce6e1a953b6a964fe675
#
_entry.id   f2967519128dce6e1a953b6a964fe675
#
_cell.length_a   1.000
_cell.length_b   1.000
_cell.length_c   1.000
_cell.angle_alpha   90.00
_cell.angle_beta   90.00
_cell.angle_gamma   90.00
#
_symmetry.space_group_name_H-M   'P 1'
#
loop_
_entity.id
_entity.type
_entity.pdbx_description
1 polymer ?
#
loop_
_entity_poly.entity_id
_entity_poly.type
_entity_poly.pdbx_seq_one_letter_code
_entity_poly.pdbx_strand_id
1 'polypeptide(L)'
;MIEDIYYLDEGQVRITAASVGISKQRWISVKEEEIDSNKYIELMRENRFDHLPIEPTKGVITEFFKTKEPNNFKNIEKLSISFDDVIPLDTNIKDVIERFAINSRTFYFLTFHKKITGLITLGNLNCKQVQIYIFSLICELERELGDFLNSCLTNEQIKSWIESKINVEEPYDKFKLILENFKELTESDLENQLTEHLFLVDFFNIITEKGLFEMLNFSKSKWKDLSSINELRKRIAHPTRSLLDKENDIYKLKERLNKIEDLIFRLVTHRKNSSR
;
A
#
# COMPACT_ATOMS: atom_id res chain seq x y z
N MET A 1 -11.22 -5.34 23.88
CA MET A 1 -11.52 -5.74 22.48
C MET A 1 -10.91 -4.82 21.41
N ILE A 2 -10.22 -3.75 21.83
CA ILE A 2 -9.44 -2.87 20.92
C ILE A 2 -7.96 -3.26 20.94
N GLU A 3 -7.49 -3.92 22.01
CA GLU A 3 -6.09 -4.29 22.19
C GLU A 3 -5.59 -5.36 21.20
N ASP A 4 -6.44 -6.32 20.82
CA ASP A 4 -6.05 -7.40 19.88
C ASP A 4 -5.86 -6.92 18.42
N ILE A 5 -6.31 -5.70 18.08
CA ILE A 5 -6.16 -5.13 16.73
C ILE A 5 -4.75 -4.55 16.51
N TYR A 6 -4.01 -4.31 17.60
CA TYR A 6 -2.71 -3.64 17.56
C TYR A 6 -1.53 -4.54 17.91
N TYR A 7 -1.76 -5.83 18.13
CA TYR A 7 -0.63 -6.75 18.29
C TYR A 7 0.05 -6.94 16.94
N LEU A 8 1.23 -6.39 16.88
CA LEU A 8 2.15 -6.53 15.76
C LEU A 8 2.85 -7.88 15.93
N ASP A 9 2.41 -8.90 15.20
CA ASP A 9 3.25 -10.06 15.02
C ASP A 9 4.47 -9.62 14.22
N GLU A 10 5.64 -9.67 14.83
CA GLU A 10 6.95 -9.37 14.20
C GLU A 10 7.08 -7.95 13.62
N GLY A 11 6.41 -6.95 14.21
CA GLY A 11 6.55 -5.55 13.79
C GLY A 11 5.66 -5.11 12.63
N GLN A 12 4.81 -5.98 12.08
CA GLN A 12 3.90 -5.61 10.98
C GLN A 12 2.60 -4.97 11.47
N VAL A 13 2.26 -3.81 10.91
CA VAL A 13 0.97 -3.14 11.16
C VAL A 13 -0.15 -3.92 10.50
N ARG A 14 -1.00 -4.59 11.29
CA ARG A 14 -2.16 -5.31 10.76
C ARG A 14 -3.31 -4.35 10.48
N ILE A 15 -3.42 -3.92 9.22
CA ILE A 15 -4.55 -3.13 8.72
C ILE A 15 -5.54 -4.07 8.05
N THR A 16 -6.82 -3.97 8.42
CA THR A 16 -7.90 -4.82 7.89
C THR A 16 -8.92 -4.01 7.11
N ALA A 17 -9.81 -4.69 6.38
CA ALA A 17 -10.93 -4.08 5.69
C ALA A 17 -11.81 -3.23 6.62
N ALA A 18 -11.98 -3.63 7.88
CA ALA A 18 -12.71 -2.86 8.90
C ALA A 18 -12.07 -1.51 9.22
N SER A 19 -10.72 -1.45 9.22
CA SER A 19 -9.99 -0.21 9.53
C SER A 19 -10.12 0.85 8.44
N VAL A 20 -10.44 0.43 7.22
CA VAL A 20 -10.42 1.24 5.99
C VAL A 20 -11.82 1.51 5.46
N GLY A 21 -12.74 0.57 5.64
CA GLY A 21 -14.11 0.64 5.14
C GLY A 21 -15.00 1.60 5.92
N ILE A 22 -16.23 1.71 5.46
CA ILE A 22 -17.30 2.52 6.05
C ILE A 22 -18.24 1.57 6.80
N SER A 23 -18.42 1.79 8.10
CA SER A 23 -19.35 0.99 8.89
C SER A 23 -20.81 1.26 8.52
N LYS A 24 -21.68 0.29 8.73
CA LYS A 24 -23.14 0.44 8.52
C LYS A 24 -23.73 1.65 9.24
N GLN A 25 -23.18 2.04 10.38
CA GLN A 25 -23.65 3.21 11.14
C GLN A 25 -23.33 4.57 10.49
N ARG A 26 -22.39 4.57 9.53
CA ARG A 26 -21.88 5.78 8.87
C ARG A 26 -22.15 5.82 7.37
N TRP A 27 -22.63 4.73 6.79
CA TRP A 27 -22.94 4.71 5.36
C TRP A 27 -24.27 5.41 5.08
N ILE A 28 -24.52 5.74 3.82
CA ILE A 28 -25.82 6.18 3.33
C ILE A 28 -26.49 4.97 2.68
N SER A 29 -27.76 4.75 3.00
CA SER A 29 -28.60 3.68 2.49
C SER A 29 -30.01 4.20 2.23
N VAL A 30 -30.82 3.44 1.50
CA VAL A 30 -32.25 3.68 1.35
C VAL A 30 -33.02 2.62 2.12
N LYS A 31 -34.09 3.00 2.78
CA LYS A 31 -34.99 2.04 3.43
C LYS A 31 -35.90 1.38 2.40
N GLU A 32 -36.20 0.10 2.62
CA GLU A 32 -37.08 -0.68 1.75
C GLU A 32 -38.43 0.03 1.49
N GLU A 33 -39.01 0.65 2.50
CA GLU A 33 -40.26 1.41 2.43
C GLU A 33 -40.18 2.71 1.62
N GLU A 34 -38.99 3.20 1.33
CA GLU A 34 -38.74 4.43 0.57
C GLU A 34 -38.46 4.20 -0.93
N ILE A 35 -38.42 2.93 -1.37
CA ILE A 35 -38.06 2.56 -2.75
C ILE A 35 -39.05 3.12 -3.76
N ASP A 36 -40.35 3.01 -3.47
CA ASP A 36 -41.43 3.47 -4.37
C ASP A 36 -41.44 4.99 -4.62
N SER A 37 -40.81 5.75 -3.72
CA SER A 37 -40.69 7.21 -3.87
C SER A 37 -39.55 7.64 -4.81
N ASN A 38 -38.80 6.71 -5.38
CA ASN A 38 -37.58 6.95 -6.17
C ASN A 38 -36.48 7.75 -5.44
N LYS A 39 -36.53 7.87 -4.13
CA LYS A 39 -35.58 8.60 -3.30
C LYS A 39 -34.16 8.09 -3.46
N TYR A 40 -34.00 6.79 -3.77
CA TYR A 40 -32.70 6.18 -4.04
C TYR A 40 -31.96 6.84 -5.22
N ILE A 41 -32.69 7.31 -6.26
CA ILE A 41 -32.09 7.98 -7.43
C ILE A 41 -31.48 9.32 -7.01
N GLU A 42 -32.19 10.08 -6.16
CA GLU A 42 -31.71 11.36 -5.64
C GLU A 42 -30.48 11.14 -4.75
N LEU A 43 -30.54 10.20 -3.80
CA LEU A 43 -29.43 9.86 -2.91
C LEU A 43 -28.17 9.45 -3.69
N MET A 44 -28.32 8.60 -4.70
CA MET A 44 -27.19 8.17 -5.53
C MET A 44 -26.60 9.33 -6.33
N ARG A 45 -27.43 10.19 -6.89
CA ARG A 45 -27.00 11.35 -7.69
C ARG A 45 -26.32 12.44 -6.86
N GLU A 46 -26.90 12.82 -5.74
CA GLU A 46 -26.35 13.85 -4.84
C GLU A 46 -25.01 13.45 -4.26
N ASN A 47 -24.86 12.20 -3.87
CA ASN A 47 -23.65 11.68 -3.26
C ASN A 47 -22.67 11.05 -4.27
N ARG A 48 -23.06 10.98 -5.56
CA ARG A 48 -22.29 10.31 -6.64
C ARG A 48 -21.94 8.86 -6.30
N PHE A 49 -22.92 8.13 -5.80
CA PHE A 49 -22.76 6.71 -5.44
C PHE A 49 -23.19 5.80 -6.59
N ASP A 50 -22.30 4.94 -7.03
CA ASP A 50 -22.65 3.88 -7.98
C ASP A 50 -23.29 2.66 -7.32
N HIS A 51 -23.25 2.58 -5.98
CA HIS A 51 -23.83 1.50 -5.18
C HIS A 51 -24.52 2.07 -3.95
N LEU A 52 -25.75 1.65 -3.70
CA LEU A 52 -26.55 2.10 -2.56
C LEU A 52 -27.21 0.91 -1.87
N PRO A 53 -26.84 0.58 -0.62
CA PRO A 53 -27.48 -0.51 0.13
C PRO A 53 -28.97 -0.26 0.38
N ILE A 54 -29.75 -1.33 0.40
CA ILE A 54 -31.16 -1.31 0.76
C ILE A 54 -31.32 -1.87 2.18
N GLU A 55 -31.78 -1.03 3.11
CA GLU A 55 -32.04 -1.47 4.48
C GLU A 55 -33.46 -2.04 4.58
N PRO A 56 -33.61 -3.35 4.88
CA PRO A 56 -34.92 -3.95 5.06
C PRO A 56 -35.57 -3.47 6.36
N THR A 57 -36.88 -3.44 6.39
CA THR A 57 -37.67 -3.12 7.60
C THR A 57 -37.40 -4.12 8.72
N LYS A 58 -37.14 -5.38 8.38
CA LYS A 58 -36.75 -6.47 9.31
C LYS A 58 -35.75 -7.39 8.66
N GLY A 59 -34.76 -7.87 9.44
CA GLY A 59 -33.81 -8.88 8.96
C GLY A 59 -32.43 -8.32 8.62
N VAL A 60 -31.81 -8.93 7.61
CA VAL A 60 -30.44 -8.62 7.16
C VAL A 60 -30.48 -7.99 5.77
N ILE A 61 -29.48 -7.16 5.47
CA ILE A 61 -29.33 -6.57 4.15
C ILE A 61 -28.96 -7.68 3.16
N THR A 62 -29.72 -7.78 2.08
CA THR A 62 -29.54 -8.78 1.02
C THR A 62 -29.56 -8.19 -0.38
N GLU A 63 -29.88 -6.87 -0.50
CA GLU A 63 -30.05 -6.21 -1.78
C GLU A 63 -29.42 -4.82 -1.77
N PHE A 64 -29.12 -4.32 -2.97
CA PHE A 64 -28.58 -2.98 -3.18
C PHE A 64 -28.94 -2.46 -4.58
N PHE A 65 -28.93 -1.16 -4.74
CA PHE A 65 -28.97 -0.50 -6.05
C PHE A 65 -27.59 -0.29 -6.62
N LYS A 66 -27.46 -0.47 -7.95
CA LYS A 66 -26.22 -0.26 -8.69
C LYS A 66 -26.50 0.49 -9.99
N THR A 67 -25.65 1.46 -10.34
CA THR A 67 -25.65 2.05 -11.68
C THR A 67 -25.06 1.05 -12.69
N LYS A 68 -25.65 0.94 -13.88
CA LYS A 68 -25.11 0.08 -14.96
C LYS A 68 -23.78 0.60 -15.48
N GLU A 69 -23.62 1.90 -15.49
CA GLU A 69 -22.41 2.58 -15.88
C GLU A 69 -22.02 3.58 -14.78
N PRO A 70 -20.73 3.76 -14.47
CA PRO A 70 -20.29 4.70 -13.45
C PRO A 70 -20.84 6.12 -13.67
N ASN A 71 -21.39 6.71 -12.62
CA ASN A 71 -22.01 8.04 -12.62
C ASN A 71 -23.21 8.21 -13.58
N ASN A 72 -23.79 7.13 -14.10
CA ASN A 72 -24.98 7.16 -14.94
C ASN A 72 -26.23 6.79 -14.13
N PHE A 73 -26.87 7.78 -13.51
CA PHE A 73 -28.03 7.61 -12.63
C PHE A 73 -29.37 7.45 -13.39
N LYS A 74 -29.35 7.31 -14.71
CA LYS A 74 -30.54 7.04 -15.50
C LYS A 74 -30.86 5.53 -15.57
N ASN A 75 -29.83 4.69 -15.42
CA ASN A 75 -29.93 3.24 -15.52
C ASN A 75 -29.44 2.61 -14.21
N ILE A 76 -30.34 2.47 -13.25
CA ILE A 76 -30.07 1.85 -11.95
C ILE A 76 -30.80 0.51 -11.90
N GLU A 77 -30.15 -0.50 -11.43
CA GLU A 77 -30.72 -1.84 -11.22
C GLU A 77 -30.67 -2.23 -9.76
N LYS A 78 -31.65 -2.98 -9.32
CA LYS A 78 -31.72 -3.62 -8.00
C LYS A 78 -31.11 -5.00 -8.10
N LEU A 79 -30.11 -5.30 -7.28
CA LEU A 79 -29.38 -6.56 -7.29
C LEU A 79 -29.39 -7.21 -5.92
N SER A 80 -29.37 -8.55 -5.89
CA SER A 80 -29.13 -9.32 -4.68
C SER A 80 -27.62 -9.41 -4.41
N ILE A 81 -27.23 -9.31 -3.13
CA ILE A 81 -25.86 -9.46 -2.70
C ILE A 81 -25.45 -10.94 -2.82
N SER A 82 -24.42 -11.21 -3.59
CA SER A 82 -23.83 -12.51 -3.79
C SER A 82 -22.58 -12.74 -2.94
N PHE A 83 -22.07 -13.96 -2.92
CA PHE A 83 -20.78 -14.28 -2.27
C PHE A 83 -19.61 -13.47 -2.82
N ASP A 84 -19.67 -13.14 -4.11
CA ASP A 84 -18.62 -12.37 -4.76
C ASP A 84 -18.65 -10.87 -4.40
N ASP A 85 -19.74 -10.38 -3.81
CA ASP A 85 -19.90 -9.00 -3.41
C ASP A 85 -19.42 -8.73 -1.98
N VAL A 86 -18.94 -9.74 -1.26
CA VAL A 86 -18.63 -9.63 0.16
C VAL A 86 -17.17 -9.98 0.49
N ILE A 87 -16.63 -9.31 1.50
CA ILE A 87 -15.36 -9.64 2.14
C ILE A 87 -15.56 -9.65 3.66
N PRO A 88 -14.93 -10.61 4.40
CA PRO A 88 -14.86 -10.54 5.85
C PRO A 88 -14.19 -9.25 6.31
N LEU A 89 -14.71 -8.63 7.36
CA LEU A 89 -14.18 -7.34 7.85
C LEU A 89 -12.75 -7.43 8.41
N ASP A 90 -12.31 -8.62 8.81
CA ASP A 90 -10.96 -8.92 9.29
C ASP A 90 -9.96 -9.28 8.18
N THR A 91 -10.40 -9.25 6.91
CA THR A 91 -9.52 -9.46 5.75
C THR A 91 -8.38 -8.44 5.77
N ASN A 92 -7.13 -8.92 5.65
CA ASN A 92 -5.94 -8.06 5.60
C ASN A 92 -6.02 -7.11 4.40
N ILE A 93 -5.51 -5.89 4.56
CA ILE A 93 -5.58 -4.86 3.52
C ILE A 93 -4.86 -5.28 2.21
N LYS A 94 -3.81 -6.08 2.30
CA LYS A 94 -3.16 -6.67 1.13
C LYS A 94 -4.13 -7.51 0.32
N ASP A 95 -4.86 -8.43 0.98
CA ASP A 95 -5.82 -9.32 0.32
C ASP A 95 -7.02 -8.52 -0.24
N VAL A 96 -7.39 -7.41 0.42
CA VAL A 96 -8.39 -6.48 -0.10
C VAL A 96 -7.92 -5.84 -1.41
N ILE A 97 -6.68 -5.31 -1.44
CA ILE A 97 -6.08 -4.74 -2.65
C ILE A 97 -6.01 -5.78 -3.76
N GLU A 98 -5.60 -6.99 -3.43
CA GLU A 98 -5.54 -8.10 -4.39
C GLU A 98 -6.90 -8.45 -4.97
N ARG A 99 -7.95 -8.56 -4.13
CA ARG A 99 -9.32 -8.83 -4.58
C ARG A 99 -9.87 -7.74 -5.49
N PHE A 100 -9.63 -6.47 -5.17
CA PHE A 100 -10.00 -5.37 -6.07
C PHE A 100 -9.32 -5.48 -7.43
N ALA A 101 -8.02 -5.81 -7.44
CA ALA A 101 -7.25 -5.93 -8.67
C ALA A 101 -7.69 -7.14 -9.51
N ILE A 102 -7.87 -8.33 -8.91
CA ILE A 102 -8.23 -9.55 -9.65
C ILE A 102 -9.64 -9.46 -10.24
N ASN A 103 -10.60 -8.98 -9.46
CA ASN A 103 -12.01 -9.03 -9.83
C ASN A 103 -12.48 -7.78 -10.59
N SER A 104 -11.61 -6.78 -10.79
CA SER A 104 -11.95 -5.50 -11.45
C SER A 104 -13.18 -4.82 -10.82
N ARG A 105 -13.38 -5.01 -9.53
CA ARG A 105 -14.50 -4.43 -8.77
C ARG A 105 -14.13 -3.07 -8.22
N THR A 106 -15.15 -2.26 -7.96
CA THR A 106 -14.98 -0.92 -7.38
C THR A 106 -15.43 -0.85 -5.93
N PHE A 107 -16.15 -1.89 -5.44
CA PHE A 107 -16.64 -1.94 -4.08
C PHE A 107 -16.87 -3.40 -3.60
N TYR A 108 -16.92 -3.58 -2.27
CA TYR A 108 -17.37 -4.79 -1.59
C TYR A 108 -18.18 -4.43 -0.34
N PHE A 109 -19.14 -5.28 0.02
CA PHE A 109 -19.73 -5.25 1.35
C PHE A 109 -18.80 -5.93 2.36
N LEU A 110 -18.78 -5.41 3.58
CA LEU A 110 -18.03 -6.01 4.69
C LEU A 110 -18.95 -6.86 5.55
N THR A 111 -18.49 -8.08 5.86
CA THR A 111 -19.30 -9.04 6.63
C THR A 111 -18.65 -9.38 7.97
N PHE A 112 -19.50 -9.54 8.98
CA PHE A 112 -19.13 -10.11 10.28
C PHE A 112 -20.24 -11.06 10.73
N HIS A 113 -19.87 -12.31 11.07
CA HIS A 113 -20.83 -13.35 11.44
C HIS A 113 -22.02 -13.46 10.46
N LYS A 114 -21.75 -13.51 9.16
CA LYS A 114 -22.75 -13.61 8.08
C LYS A 114 -23.69 -12.39 7.95
N LYS A 115 -23.42 -11.29 8.65
CA LYS A 115 -24.20 -10.05 8.55
C LYS A 115 -23.39 -9.00 7.82
N ILE A 116 -24.04 -8.21 6.98
CA ILE A 116 -23.44 -7.03 6.37
C ILE A 116 -23.28 -5.96 7.46
N THR A 117 -22.07 -5.50 7.68
CA THR A 117 -21.72 -4.54 8.74
C THR A 117 -21.10 -3.26 8.21
N GLY A 118 -20.80 -3.21 6.92
CA GLY A 118 -20.19 -2.05 6.27
C GLY A 118 -19.95 -2.29 4.79
N LEU A 119 -19.21 -1.40 4.18
CA LEU A 119 -18.72 -1.50 2.80
C LEU A 119 -17.32 -0.90 2.67
N ILE A 120 -16.62 -1.29 1.63
CA ILE A 120 -15.33 -0.71 1.25
C ILE A 120 -15.31 -0.46 -0.26
N THR A 121 -14.77 0.68 -0.67
CA THR A 121 -14.62 1.08 -2.07
C THR A 121 -13.15 1.28 -2.42
N LEU A 122 -12.82 1.33 -3.72
CA LEU A 122 -11.48 1.73 -4.17
C LEU A 122 -11.05 3.09 -3.59
N GLY A 123 -11.97 4.04 -3.47
CA GLY A 123 -11.69 5.35 -2.89
C GLY A 123 -11.22 5.28 -1.44
N ASN A 124 -11.68 4.29 -0.67
CA ASN A 124 -11.27 4.10 0.72
C ASN A 124 -9.79 3.69 0.84
N LEU A 125 -9.20 3.09 -0.19
CA LEU A 125 -7.78 2.73 -0.20
C LEU A 125 -6.85 3.95 -0.21
N ASN A 126 -7.36 5.15 -0.52
CA ASN A 126 -6.61 6.40 -0.43
C ASN A 126 -6.49 6.93 1.02
N CYS A 127 -6.90 6.16 2.03
CA CYS A 127 -6.85 6.58 3.42
C CYS A 127 -5.44 6.46 4.03
N LYS A 128 -5.27 7.14 5.16
CA LYS A 128 -4.01 7.22 5.89
C LYS A 128 -3.53 5.85 6.40
N GLN A 129 -4.45 4.97 6.77
CA GLN A 129 -4.13 3.62 7.27
C GLN A 129 -3.43 2.79 6.20
N VAL A 130 -3.92 2.83 4.95
CA VAL A 130 -3.29 2.12 3.84
C VAL A 130 -1.91 2.73 3.52
N GLN A 131 -1.78 4.07 3.59
CA GLN A 131 -0.48 4.73 3.42
C GLN A 131 0.53 4.29 4.50
N ILE A 132 0.11 4.19 5.76
CA ILE A 132 0.95 3.72 6.88
C ILE A 132 1.39 2.27 6.64
N TYR A 133 0.48 1.39 6.23
CA TYR A 133 0.82 0.00 5.88
C TYR A 133 1.91 -0.07 4.82
N ILE A 134 1.72 0.66 3.72
CA ILE A 134 2.70 0.63 2.62
C ILE A 134 4.02 1.30 3.05
N PHE A 135 3.96 2.35 3.87
CA PHE A 135 5.15 2.98 4.42
C PHE A 135 5.96 2.00 5.28
N SER A 136 5.30 1.21 6.13
CA SER A 136 5.99 0.20 6.96
C SER A 136 6.70 -0.86 6.10
N LEU A 137 6.08 -1.30 4.98
CA LEU A 137 6.72 -2.23 4.04
C LEU A 137 7.95 -1.61 3.35
N ILE A 138 7.89 -0.31 3.03
CA ILE A 138 9.05 0.39 2.43
C ILE A 138 10.18 0.55 3.44
N CYS A 139 9.87 0.89 4.70
CA CYS A 139 10.88 0.95 5.76
C CYS A 139 11.54 -0.42 6.00
N GLU A 140 10.75 -1.50 5.98
CA GLU A 140 11.28 -2.86 6.06
C GLU A 140 12.20 -3.17 4.88
N LEU A 141 11.78 -2.80 3.65
CA LEU A 141 12.60 -2.98 2.46
C LEU A 141 13.91 -2.18 2.53
N GLU A 142 13.88 -0.91 2.95
CA GLU A 142 15.07 -0.07 3.09
C GLU A 142 16.04 -0.67 4.11
N ARG A 143 15.54 -1.19 5.24
CA ARG A 143 16.35 -1.89 6.25
C ARG A 143 17.01 -3.16 5.67
N GLU A 144 16.25 -4.04 5.04
CA GLU A 144 16.78 -5.28 4.46
C GLU A 144 17.80 -5.01 3.34
N LEU A 145 17.61 -3.93 2.55
CA LEU A 145 18.60 -3.47 1.57
C LEU A 145 19.88 -2.95 2.24
N GLY A 146 19.75 -2.23 3.35
CA GLY A 146 20.89 -1.78 4.15
C GLY A 146 21.71 -2.95 4.69
N ASP A 147 21.05 -3.91 5.33
CA ASP A 147 21.69 -5.15 5.84
C ASP A 147 22.39 -5.92 4.71
N PHE A 148 21.74 -6.03 3.55
CA PHE A 148 22.32 -6.68 2.39
C PHE A 148 23.58 -5.95 1.89
N LEU A 149 23.55 -4.64 1.73
CA LEU A 149 24.73 -3.88 1.33
C LEU A 149 25.87 -4.00 2.34
N ASN A 150 25.57 -3.91 3.64
CA ASN A 150 26.57 -4.05 4.70
C ASN A 150 27.18 -5.45 4.75
N SER A 151 26.47 -6.49 4.30
CA SER A 151 27.02 -7.83 4.15
C SER A 151 27.93 -7.99 2.92
N CYS A 152 27.77 -7.14 1.90
CA CYS A 152 28.48 -7.24 0.63
C CYS A 152 29.61 -6.20 0.48
N LEU A 153 29.52 -5.05 1.15
CA LEU A 153 30.41 -3.90 0.99
C LEU A 153 30.85 -3.35 2.35
N THR A 154 32.06 -2.81 2.41
CA THR A 154 32.52 -2.05 3.58
C THR A 154 32.03 -0.60 3.53
N ASN A 155 32.03 0.10 4.67
CA ASN A 155 31.70 1.54 4.72
C ASN A 155 32.60 2.35 3.77
N GLU A 156 33.89 1.99 3.63
CA GLU A 156 34.83 2.67 2.72
C GLU A 156 34.43 2.50 1.26
N GLN A 157 33.91 1.33 0.88
CA GLN A 157 33.46 1.08 -0.49
C GLN A 157 32.17 1.84 -0.80
N ILE A 158 31.24 1.92 0.17
CA ILE A 158 30.02 2.72 0.05
C ILE A 158 30.37 4.21 0.00
N LYS A 159 31.25 4.67 0.88
CA LYS A 159 31.74 6.05 0.92
C LYS A 159 32.37 6.46 -0.41
N SER A 160 33.25 5.63 -0.95
CA SER A 160 33.89 5.88 -2.26
C SER A 160 32.87 5.99 -3.39
N TRP A 161 31.80 5.18 -3.34
CA TRP A 161 30.69 5.30 -4.30
C TRP A 161 29.97 6.63 -4.13
N ILE A 162 29.62 7.05 -2.91
CA ILE A 162 28.97 8.32 -2.62
C ILE A 162 29.84 9.49 -3.12
N GLU A 163 31.12 9.49 -2.79
CA GLU A 163 32.10 10.52 -3.21
C GLU A 163 32.15 10.65 -4.75
N SER A 164 32.03 9.53 -5.47
CA SER A 164 31.98 9.52 -6.94
C SER A 164 30.72 10.17 -7.54
N LYS A 165 29.68 10.39 -6.72
CA LYS A 165 28.40 10.98 -7.13
C LYS A 165 28.24 12.44 -6.71
N ILE A 166 29.17 12.98 -5.93
CA ILE A 166 29.10 14.37 -5.48
C ILE A 166 29.21 15.30 -6.67
N ASN A 167 28.24 16.20 -6.82
CA ASN A 167 28.32 17.32 -7.75
C ASN A 167 28.88 18.53 -7.04
N VAL A 168 30.15 18.84 -7.33
CA VAL A 168 30.91 19.96 -6.69
C VAL A 168 30.28 21.31 -7.01
N GLU A 169 29.54 21.44 -8.10
CA GLU A 169 28.90 22.70 -8.53
C GLU A 169 27.59 22.97 -7.78
N GLU A 170 27.01 21.95 -7.13
CA GLU A 170 25.77 22.10 -6.37
C GLU A 170 26.06 22.38 -4.89
N PRO A 171 25.67 23.55 -4.35
CA PRO A 171 25.95 23.91 -2.96
C PRO A 171 25.24 23.05 -1.92
N TYR A 172 24.14 22.36 -2.32
CA TYR A 172 23.33 21.48 -1.48
C TYR A 172 23.25 20.07 -2.06
N ASP A 173 24.40 19.53 -2.53
CA ASP A 173 24.44 18.17 -3.02
C ASP A 173 24.09 17.18 -1.91
N LYS A 174 23.13 16.29 -2.19
CA LYS A 174 22.62 15.32 -1.21
C LYS A 174 23.71 14.36 -0.71
N PHE A 175 24.64 13.96 -1.58
CA PHE A 175 25.69 13.02 -1.23
C PHE A 175 26.75 13.65 -0.31
N LYS A 176 27.00 14.94 -0.49
CA LYS A 176 27.82 15.70 0.45
C LYS A 176 27.16 15.78 1.82
N LEU A 177 25.87 16.09 1.89
CA LEU A 177 25.10 16.12 3.13
C LEU A 177 25.06 14.76 3.83
N ILE A 178 24.93 13.66 3.08
CA ILE A 178 24.97 12.31 3.63
C ILE A 178 26.31 12.06 4.34
N LEU A 179 27.44 12.42 3.73
CA LEU A 179 28.75 12.21 4.34
C LEU A 179 28.99 13.12 5.54
N GLU A 180 28.51 14.38 5.51
CA GLU A 180 28.60 15.30 6.63
C GLU A 180 27.80 14.78 7.83
N ASN A 181 26.53 14.38 7.63
CA ASN A 181 25.67 13.82 8.68
C ASN A 181 26.25 12.52 9.27
N PHE A 182 26.71 11.62 8.42
CA PHE A 182 27.34 10.37 8.87
C PHE A 182 28.57 10.66 9.75
N LYS A 183 29.41 11.63 9.36
CA LYS A 183 30.59 12.03 10.14
C LYS A 183 30.18 12.58 11.50
N GLU A 184 29.22 13.49 11.57
CA GLU A 184 28.74 14.11 12.81
C GLU A 184 28.17 13.06 13.79
N LEU A 185 27.38 12.10 13.30
CA LEU A 185 26.79 11.04 14.12
C LEU A 185 27.83 10.03 14.59
N THR A 186 28.80 9.67 13.72
CA THR A 186 29.91 8.79 14.08
C THR A 186 30.82 9.41 15.15
N GLU A 187 31.11 10.71 15.03
CA GLU A 187 31.88 11.46 16.04
C GLU A 187 31.13 11.55 17.38
N SER A 188 29.81 11.48 17.36
CA SER A 188 28.94 11.49 18.53
C SER A 188 28.65 10.07 19.07
N ASP A 189 29.23 9.02 18.52
CA ASP A 189 29.01 7.59 18.85
C ASP A 189 27.54 7.15 18.72
N LEU A 190 26.80 7.79 17.82
CA LEU A 190 25.36 7.54 17.58
C LEU A 190 25.08 6.70 16.33
N GLU A 191 26.01 6.68 15.37
CA GLU A 191 25.85 6.05 14.08
C GLU A 191 27.14 5.36 13.64
N ASN A 192 27.05 4.15 13.10
CA ASN A 192 28.21 3.40 12.65
C ASN A 192 28.06 2.79 11.24
N GLN A 193 26.88 2.98 10.60
CA GLN A 193 26.62 2.41 9.29
C GLN A 193 26.16 3.46 8.29
N LEU A 194 26.95 3.64 7.24
CA LEU A 194 26.69 4.64 6.21
C LEU A 194 25.40 4.36 5.43
N THR A 195 24.94 3.10 5.40
CA THR A 195 23.69 2.70 4.75
C THR A 195 22.44 3.32 5.36
N GLU A 196 22.46 3.69 6.65
CA GLU A 196 21.29 4.32 7.31
C GLU A 196 20.96 5.72 6.77
N HIS A 197 21.92 6.35 6.08
CA HIS A 197 21.75 7.65 5.45
C HIS A 197 21.32 7.59 3.98
N LEU A 198 21.25 6.38 3.39
CA LEU A 198 20.90 6.20 1.99
C LEU A 198 19.38 6.20 1.79
N PHE A 199 18.96 6.75 0.65
CA PHE A 199 17.56 6.67 0.22
C PHE A 199 17.34 5.40 -0.63
N LEU A 200 16.09 4.95 -0.73
CA LEU A 200 15.73 3.77 -1.52
C LEU A 200 16.33 3.76 -2.93
N VAL A 201 16.35 4.91 -3.61
CA VAL A 201 16.96 5.04 -4.94
C VAL A 201 18.46 4.78 -4.94
N ASP A 202 19.16 5.14 -3.87
CA ASP A 202 20.60 4.97 -3.76
C ASP A 202 20.95 3.50 -3.58
N PHE A 203 20.18 2.75 -2.79
CA PHE A 203 20.30 1.29 -2.70
C PHE A 203 20.21 0.62 -4.08
N PHE A 204 19.18 0.97 -4.86
CA PHE A 204 19.01 0.42 -6.21
C PHE A 204 20.20 0.76 -7.12
N ASN A 205 20.73 1.99 -7.03
CA ASN A 205 21.86 2.43 -7.85
C ASN A 205 23.14 1.70 -7.48
N ILE A 206 23.48 1.62 -6.18
CA ILE A 206 24.69 0.91 -5.71
C ILE A 206 24.63 -0.56 -6.14
N ILE A 207 23.52 -1.25 -5.86
CA ILE A 207 23.32 -2.65 -6.19
C ILE A 207 23.45 -2.88 -7.71
N THR A 208 22.90 -1.96 -8.52
CA THR A 208 23.01 -2.01 -9.98
C THR A 208 24.45 -1.85 -10.45
N GLU A 209 25.16 -0.84 -9.98
CA GLU A 209 26.51 -0.51 -10.42
C GLU A 209 27.55 -1.54 -9.98
N LYS A 210 27.32 -2.16 -8.81
CA LYS A 210 28.18 -3.22 -8.29
C LYS A 210 27.79 -4.64 -8.78
N GLY A 211 26.68 -4.77 -9.53
CA GLY A 211 26.20 -6.07 -10.03
C GLY A 211 25.64 -7.00 -8.95
N LEU A 212 25.37 -6.49 -7.75
CA LEU A 212 24.96 -7.30 -6.59
C LEU A 212 23.57 -7.94 -6.74
N PHE A 213 22.74 -7.45 -7.66
CA PHE A 213 21.40 -7.98 -7.93
C PHE A 213 21.45 -9.47 -8.38
N GLU A 214 22.55 -9.94 -8.92
CA GLU A 214 22.73 -11.35 -9.30
C GLU A 214 22.76 -12.28 -8.08
N MET A 215 23.28 -11.82 -6.94
CA MET A 215 23.26 -12.55 -5.67
C MET A 215 21.84 -12.78 -5.14
N LEU A 216 20.89 -11.92 -5.53
CA LEU A 216 19.47 -12.04 -5.22
C LEU A 216 18.68 -12.79 -6.31
N ASN A 217 19.38 -13.44 -7.26
CA ASN A 217 18.78 -14.14 -8.40
C ASN A 217 17.88 -13.28 -9.28
N PHE A 218 18.27 -12.00 -9.49
CA PHE A 218 17.64 -11.14 -10.48
C PHE A 218 18.46 -11.04 -11.76
N SER A 219 17.78 -11.05 -12.91
CA SER A 219 18.39 -10.54 -14.14
C SER A 219 18.42 -9.01 -14.11
N LYS A 220 19.33 -8.39 -14.86
CA LYS A 220 19.46 -6.93 -14.95
C LYS A 220 18.15 -6.23 -15.34
N SER A 221 17.36 -6.82 -16.24
CA SER A 221 16.09 -6.25 -16.66
C SER A 221 15.02 -6.31 -15.56
N LYS A 222 14.91 -7.44 -14.85
CA LYS A 222 13.98 -7.58 -13.71
C LYS A 222 14.37 -6.65 -12.56
N TRP A 223 15.69 -6.52 -12.28
CA TRP A 223 16.17 -5.58 -11.28
C TRP A 223 15.78 -4.13 -11.62
N LYS A 224 16.00 -3.72 -12.88
CA LYS A 224 15.62 -2.37 -13.34
C LYS A 224 14.11 -2.09 -13.20
N ASP A 225 13.27 -3.10 -13.36
CA ASP A 225 11.81 -2.98 -13.23
C ASP A 225 11.37 -2.70 -11.78
N LEU A 226 12.19 -3.04 -10.77
CA LEU A 226 11.95 -2.72 -9.36
C LEU A 226 12.01 -1.20 -9.08
N SER A 227 12.60 -0.39 -9.97
CA SER A 227 12.64 1.07 -9.82
C SER A 227 11.25 1.71 -9.68
N SER A 228 10.19 1.02 -10.16
CA SER A 228 8.80 1.44 -9.99
C SER A 228 8.34 1.51 -8.52
N ILE A 229 9.05 0.86 -7.58
CA ILE A 229 8.82 0.98 -6.13
C ILE A 229 9.08 2.41 -5.66
N ASN A 230 10.06 3.12 -6.25
CA ASN A 230 10.34 4.52 -5.90
C ASN A 230 9.16 5.46 -6.18
N GLU A 231 8.35 5.17 -7.18
CA GLU A 231 7.13 5.97 -7.45
C GLU A 231 6.11 5.82 -6.32
N LEU A 232 5.99 4.62 -5.77
CA LEU A 232 5.13 4.37 -4.61
C LEU A 232 5.68 5.08 -3.36
N ARG A 233 6.98 4.97 -3.10
CA ARG A 233 7.67 5.65 -2.01
C ARG A 233 7.48 7.17 -2.06
N LYS A 234 7.64 7.81 -3.23
CA LYS A 234 7.41 9.25 -3.42
C LYS A 234 5.97 9.65 -3.10
N ARG A 235 4.96 8.83 -3.44
CA ARG A 235 3.56 9.12 -3.13
C ARG A 235 3.26 9.09 -1.64
N ILE A 236 3.81 8.10 -0.95
CA ILE A 236 3.61 7.94 0.50
C ILE A 236 4.35 9.02 1.29
N ALA A 237 5.52 9.45 0.84
CA ALA A 237 6.25 10.56 1.45
C ALA A 237 5.50 11.91 1.36
N HIS A 238 4.47 12.00 0.50
CA HIS A 238 3.62 13.17 0.37
C HIS A 238 2.17 12.82 0.76
N PRO A 239 1.77 12.93 2.04
CA PRO A 239 0.49 12.46 2.57
C PRO A 239 -0.76 13.06 1.90
N THR A 240 -0.61 14.15 1.17
CA THR A 240 -1.70 14.80 0.40
C THR A 240 -1.92 14.15 -0.97
N ARG A 241 -1.03 13.27 -1.42
CA ARG A 241 -1.17 12.58 -2.70
C ARG A 241 -2.00 11.30 -2.54
N SER A 242 -2.90 11.08 -3.49
CA SER A 242 -3.66 9.84 -3.56
C SER A 242 -2.76 8.68 -3.95
N LEU A 243 -2.97 7.52 -3.35
CA LEU A 243 -2.33 6.25 -3.75
C LEU A 243 -2.87 5.79 -5.10
N LEU A 244 -4.19 5.88 -5.25
CA LEU A 244 -4.92 5.54 -6.47
C LEU A 244 -5.41 6.82 -7.14
N ASP A 245 -5.15 6.95 -8.42
CA ASP A 245 -5.60 8.01 -9.32
C ASP A 245 -5.67 7.49 -10.77
N LYS A 246 -5.89 8.37 -11.75
CA LYS A 246 -5.99 7.98 -13.18
C LYS A 246 -4.71 7.33 -13.73
N GLU A 247 -3.54 7.68 -13.19
CA GLU A 247 -2.25 7.18 -13.63
C GLU A 247 -1.79 5.94 -12.85
N ASN A 248 -2.28 5.81 -11.60
CA ASN A 248 -1.91 4.75 -10.67
C ASN A 248 -3.16 4.03 -10.22
N ASP A 249 -3.54 3.06 -11.00
CA ASP A 249 -4.68 2.19 -10.73
C ASP A 249 -4.35 1.08 -9.71
N ILE A 250 -5.36 0.32 -9.35
CA ILE A 250 -5.25 -0.77 -8.38
C ILE A 250 -4.30 -1.88 -8.84
N TYR A 251 -4.16 -2.09 -10.16
CA TYR A 251 -3.25 -3.11 -10.71
C TYR A 251 -1.79 -2.72 -10.51
N LYS A 252 -1.46 -1.46 -10.77
CA LYS A 252 -0.11 -0.92 -10.53
C LYS A 252 0.24 -0.93 -9.04
N LEU A 253 -0.73 -0.61 -8.17
CA LEU A 253 -0.53 -0.70 -6.73
C LEU A 253 -0.21 -2.13 -6.31
N LYS A 254 -1.04 -3.11 -6.70
CA LYS A 254 -0.81 -4.54 -6.44
C LYS A 254 0.55 -5.00 -6.96
N GLU A 255 0.89 -4.66 -8.20
CA GLU A 255 2.17 -5.03 -8.83
C GLU A 255 3.37 -4.53 -8.01
N ARG A 256 3.34 -3.27 -7.57
CA ARG A 256 4.42 -2.67 -6.77
C ARG A 256 4.52 -3.31 -5.39
N LEU A 257 3.40 -3.64 -4.75
CA LEU A 257 3.40 -4.35 -3.46
C LEU A 257 4.02 -5.75 -3.62
N ASN A 258 3.65 -6.48 -4.65
CA ASN A 258 4.25 -7.80 -4.93
C ASN A 258 5.76 -7.70 -5.18
N LYS A 259 6.23 -6.66 -5.87
CA LYS A 259 7.67 -6.42 -6.07
C LYS A 259 8.40 -6.15 -4.75
N ILE A 260 7.81 -5.38 -3.85
CA ILE A 260 8.39 -5.11 -2.51
C ILE A 260 8.52 -6.42 -1.74
N GLU A 261 7.48 -7.22 -1.68
CA GLU A 261 7.46 -8.48 -0.93
C GLU A 261 8.40 -9.53 -1.52
N ASP A 262 8.45 -9.69 -2.86
CA ASP A 262 9.40 -10.60 -3.50
C ASP A 262 10.83 -10.18 -3.20
N LEU A 263 11.13 -8.89 -3.24
CA LEU A 263 12.45 -8.38 -2.93
C LEU A 263 12.82 -8.59 -1.45
N ILE A 264 11.95 -8.27 -0.50
CA ILE A 264 12.17 -8.55 0.92
C ILE A 264 12.40 -10.04 1.15
N PHE A 265 11.57 -10.90 0.57
CA PHE A 265 11.71 -12.35 0.69
C PHE A 265 13.08 -12.84 0.20
N ARG A 266 13.59 -12.33 -0.91
CA ARG A 266 14.91 -12.69 -1.45
C ARG A 266 16.06 -12.20 -0.58
N LEU A 267 15.96 -10.97 -0.06
CA LEU A 267 16.94 -10.39 0.85
C LEU A 267 17.05 -11.21 2.15
N VAL A 268 15.91 -11.50 2.77
CA VAL A 268 15.85 -12.34 4.00
C VAL A 268 16.39 -13.76 3.73
N THR A 269 16.04 -14.33 2.58
CA THR A 269 16.53 -15.67 2.19
C THR A 269 18.05 -15.66 1.99
N HIS A 270 18.59 -14.64 1.33
CA HIS A 270 20.03 -14.48 1.15
C HIS A 270 20.75 -14.37 2.50
N ARG A 271 20.26 -13.51 3.42
CA ARG A 271 20.83 -13.36 4.77
C ARG A 271 20.86 -14.69 5.54
N LYS A 272 19.77 -15.46 5.52
CA LYS A 272 19.69 -16.77 6.19
C LYS A 272 20.68 -17.79 5.62
N ASN A 273 20.95 -17.74 4.33
CA ASN A 273 21.90 -18.65 3.66
C ASN A 273 23.37 -18.26 3.90
N SER A 274 23.64 -16.95 4.06
CA SER A 274 24.99 -16.43 4.32
C SER A 274 25.42 -16.59 5.78
N SER A 275 24.47 -16.83 6.70
CA SER A 275 24.72 -17.07 8.14
C SER A 275 24.96 -18.53 8.49
N ARG A 276 24.91 -19.44 7.51
CA ARG A 276 25.22 -20.87 7.63
C ARG A 276 26.62 -21.18 7.09
#